data_abff0df4e3e6fd5213b431084ffdd24a
#
_entry.id   abff0df4e3e6fd5213b431084ffdd24a
#
_cell.length_a   1.000
_cell.length_b   1.000
_cell.length_c   1.000
_cell.angle_alpha   90.00
_cell.angle_beta   90.00
_cell.angle_gamma   90.00
#
_symmetry.space_group_name_H-M   'P 1'
#
loop_
_entity.id
_entity.type
_entity.pdbx_description
1 polymer ?
#
loop_
_entity_poly.entity_id
_entity_poly.type
_entity_poly.pdbx_seq_one_letter_code
_entity_poly.pdbx_strand_id
1 'polypeptide(L)'
;DVESRGLGDVYKRQDKYWEFKGNPDYGMKINILPDGCTDFIFTLGEVADIAEQESLIMQPYRSYFVGPMSRYSTLITYAKSIHMFGIRFLPCGLFRFMQLPLEELGNQRISTFESGGIFNDSLAERLCEQPYIQDKIRLIESFLTQALCTNNKIEKQISYAVDCINLSKGQLPIRSLVENVCLCQRHFERKFK
;
A
#
# COMPACT_ATOMS: atom_id res chain seq x y z
N ASP A 1 1.25 -9.07 -25.80
CA ASP A 1 1.31 -7.59 -25.82
C ASP A 1 0.33 -6.89 -24.87
N VAL A 2 -0.76 -7.51 -24.52
CA VAL A 2 -1.73 -6.98 -23.53
C VAL A 2 -1.21 -7.19 -22.09
N GLU A 3 -0.56 -8.31 -21.82
CA GLU A 3 0.05 -8.60 -20.52
C GLU A 3 1.19 -7.63 -20.18
N SER A 4 2.02 -7.26 -21.14
CA SER A 4 3.12 -6.33 -20.92
C SER A 4 2.64 -4.90 -20.63
N ARG A 5 1.49 -4.48 -21.17
CA ARG A 5 0.89 -3.16 -20.88
C ARG A 5 0.32 -3.10 -19.46
N GLY A 6 -0.33 -4.17 -18.98
CA GLY A 6 -0.87 -4.25 -17.64
C GLY A 6 0.23 -4.17 -16.56
N LEU A 7 1.31 -4.93 -16.72
CA LEU A 7 2.45 -4.92 -15.81
C LEU A 7 3.15 -3.56 -15.75
N GLY A 8 3.33 -2.88 -16.88
CA GLY A 8 3.92 -1.54 -16.92
C GLY A 8 3.13 -0.51 -16.11
N ASP A 9 1.81 -0.59 -16.08
CA ASP A 9 0.97 0.28 -15.27
C ASP A 9 0.98 -0.09 -13.78
N VAL A 10 1.15 -1.36 -13.43
CA VAL A 10 1.38 -1.81 -12.06
C VAL A 10 2.67 -1.21 -11.53
N TYR A 11 3.79 -1.34 -12.24
CA TYR A 11 5.10 -0.82 -11.83
C TYR A 11 5.16 0.70 -11.68
N LYS A 12 4.35 1.46 -12.42
CA LYS A 12 4.23 2.90 -12.23
C LYS A 12 3.58 3.31 -10.91
N ARG A 13 2.89 2.40 -10.24
CA ARG A 13 2.10 2.68 -9.03
C ARG A 13 2.67 2.03 -7.78
N GLN A 14 3.53 1.05 -7.98
CA GLN A 14 4.17 0.28 -6.95
C GLN A 14 5.62 0.75 -6.77
N ASP A 15 6.07 0.86 -5.52
CA ASP A 15 7.46 1.15 -5.18
C ASP A 15 8.28 -0.14 -5.15
N LYS A 16 7.83 -1.13 -4.36
CA LYS A 16 8.54 -2.41 -4.20
C LYS A 16 7.66 -3.49 -3.59
N TYR A 17 8.10 -4.74 -3.79
CA TYR A 17 7.73 -5.88 -2.96
C TYR A 17 8.79 -6.06 -1.87
N TRP A 18 8.36 -6.49 -0.70
CA TRP A 18 9.27 -6.81 0.38
C TRP A 18 8.81 -8.05 1.15
N GLU A 19 9.73 -8.79 1.68
CA GLU A 19 9.49 -9.92 2.55
C GLU A 19 10.34 -9.77 3.80
N PHE A 20 9.72 -9.93 4.95
CA PHE A 20 10.39 -9.94 6.25
C PHE A 20 10.17 -11.30 6.88
N LYS A 21 11.26 -12.03 7.11
CA LYS A 21 11.25 -13.36 7.75
C LYS A 21 12.38 -13.45 8.74
N GLY A 22 12.08 -13.81 9.98
CA GLY A 22 13.10 -13.93 11.01
C GLY A 22 12.54 -14.30 12.37
N ASN A 23 13.46 -14.48 13.31
CA ASN A 23 13.18 -14.75 14.72
C ASN A 23 13.62 -13.53 15.52
N PRO A 24 12.73 -12.57 15.75
CA PRO A 24 13.06 -11.36 16.50
C PRO A 24 13.27 -11.68 17.98
N ASP A 25 14.04 -10.83 18.65
CA ASP A 25 14.10 -10.85 20.11
C ASP A 25 12.73 -10.45 20.72
N TYR A 26 12.39 -11.03 21.85
CA TYR A 26 11.17 -10.72 22.57
C TYR A 26 11.12 -9.24 22.94
N GLY A 27 10.06 -8.54 22.50
CA GLY A 27 9.94 -7.10 22.69
C GLY A 27 10.75 -6.25 21.70
N MET A 28 11.24 -6.83 20.59
CA MET A 28 11.95 -6.08 19.55
C MET A 28 11.07 -4.95 19.00
N LYS A 29 11.64 -3.77 18.90
CA LYS A 29 10.98 -2.58 18.34
C LYS A 29 11.36 -2.38 16.89
N ILE A 30 10.35 -2.31 16.03
CA ILE A 30 10.49 -2.02 14.59
C ILE A 30 9.92 -0.61 14.35
N ASN A 31 10.78 0.30 13.92
CA ASN A 31 10.41 1.68 13.70
C ASN A 31 9.96 1.91 12.25
N ILE A 32 8.79 2.51 12.10
CA ILE A 32 8.23 2.89 10.80
C ILE A 32 8.29 4.41 10.67
N LEU A 33 9.04 4.84 9.66
CA LEU A 33 9.18 6.26 9.33
C LEU A 33 8.05 6.71 8.40
N PRO A 34 7.58 7.96 8.54
CA PRO A 34 6.62 8.53 7.62
C PRO A 34 7.29 8.78 6.26
N ASP A 35 6.78 8.17 5.21
CA ASP A 35 7.30 8.28 3.84
C ASP A 35 6.21 8.58 2.80
N GLY A 36 4.95 8.74 3.26
CA GLY A 36 3.80 9.00 2.38
C GLY A 36 3.37 7.82 1.52
N CYS A 37 4.04 6.68 1.64
CA CYS A 37 3.67 5.45 0.96
C CYS A 37 2.55 4.71 1.70
N THR A 38 1.92 3.81 1.00
CA THR A 38 0.93 2.88 1.55
C THR A 38 1.43 1.46 1.38
N ASP A 39 1.19 0.61 2.37
CA ASP A 39 1.59 -0.79 2.30
C ASP A 39 0.38 -1.71 2.42
N PHE A 40 0.37 -2.76 1.62
CA PHE A 40 -0.41 -3.96 1.87
C PHE A 40 0.50 -5.00 2.49
N ILE A 41 0.09 -5.54 3.65
CA ILE A 41 0.88 -6.51 4.41
C ILE A 41 0.08 -7.79 4.54
N PHE A 42 0.70 -8.90 4.18
CA PHE A 42 0.20 -10.26 4.40
C PHE A 42 1.04 -10.93 5.47
N THR A 43 0.40 -11.39 6.54
CA THR A 43 1.06 -12.19 7.56
C THR A 43 1.07 -13.65 7.12
N LEU A 44 2.24 -14.21 6.91
CA LEU A 44 2.44 -15.57 6.40
C LEU A 44 2.90 -16.56 7.48
N GLY A 45 2.92 -16.15 8.73
CA GLY A 45 3.40 -16.93 9.87
C GLY A 45 2.82 -16.45 11.18
N GLU A 46 3.55 -16.66 12.26
CA GLU A 46 3.15 -16.28 13.60
C GLU A 46 2.92 -14.76 13.75
N VAL A 47 2.26 -14.41 14.82
CA VAL A 47 1.71 -13.08 15.10
C VAL A 47 2.79 -12.02 15.30
N ALA A 48 2.59 -10.85 14.73
CA ALA A 48 3.30 -9.63 15.13
C ALA A 48 2.34 -8.71 15.89
N ASP A 49 2.66 -8.41 17.15
CA ASP A 49 1.91 -7.45 17.94
C ASP A 49 2.28 -6.03 17.54
N ILE A 50 1.29 -5.16 17.48
CA ILE A 50 1.49 -3.75 17.14
C ILE A 50 1.51 -2.91 18.41
N ALA A 51 2.42 -1.95 18.43
CA ALA A 51 2.77 -1.14 19.58
C ALA A 51 1.75 -0.11 20.02
N GLU A 52 1.95 0.21 21.21
CA GLU A 52 1.76 1.36 22.13
C GLU A 52 0.56 2.29 21.95
N GLN A 53 -0.08 2.43 20.79
CA GLN A 53 -1.22 3.35 20.62
C GLN A 53 -2.44 2.75 19.90
N GLU A 54 -2.33 1.56 19.34
CA GLU A 54 -3.41 0.94 18.59
C GLU A 54 -3.59 -0.52 19.01
N SER A 55 -4.83 -0.87 19.29
CA SER A 55 -5.22 -2.22 19.74
C SER A 55 -5.25 -3.28 18.63
N LEU A 56 -4.61 -3.06 17.49
CA LEU A 56 -4.62 -4.01 16.38
C LEU A 56 -3.48 -5.01 16.53
N ILE A 57 -3.83 -6.24 16.83
CA ILE A 57 -2.93 -7.40 16.79
C ILE A 57 -2.99 -8.01 15.38
N MET A 58 -1.87 -8.07 14.70
CA MET A 58 -1.79 -8.73 13.39
C MET A 58 -1.86 -10.24 13.56
N GLN A 59 -2.95 -10.86 13.12
CA GLN A 59 -3.17 -12.29 13.20
C GLN A 59 -2.45 -13.03 12.06
N PRO A 60 -2.08 -14.33 12.24
CA PRO A 60 -1.54 -15.15 11.17
C PRO A 60 -2.51 -15.29 9.99
N TYR A 61 -1.96 -15.41 8.79
CA TYR A 61 -2.72 -15.66 7.55
C TYR A 61 -3.82 -14.63 7.27
N ARG A 62 -3.52 -13.37 7.59
CA ARG A 62 -4.41 -12.22 7.38
C ARG A 62 -3.72 -11.18 6.52
N SER A 63 -4.54 -10.28 6.02
CA SER A 63 -4.06 -9.15 5.25
C SER A 63 -4.45 -7.84 5.90
N TYR A 64 -3.52 -6.89 5.83
CA TYR A 64 -3.63 -5.58 6.47
C TYR A 64 -3.27 -4.49 5.50
N PHE A 65 -3.97 -3.39 5.62
CA PHE A 65 -3.68 -2.17 4.93
C PHE A 65 -3.02 -1.18 5.91
N VAL A 66 -1.93 -0.58 5.49
CA VAL A 66 -1.25 0.50 6.22
C VAL A 66 -1.36 1.76 5.37
N GLY A 67 -2.16 2.71 5.83
CA GLY A 67 -2.34 4.00 5.16
C GLY A 67 -1.08 4.88 5.21
N PRO A 68 -1.08 5.99 4.50
CA PRO A 68 0.06 6.90 4.50
C PRO A 68 0.31 7.43 5.90
N MET A 69 1.51 7.22 6.40
CA MET A 69 1.92 7.65 7.75
C MET A 69 2.49 9.07 7.67
N SER A 70 1.95 9.98 8.47
CA SER A 70 2.45 11.35 8.63
C SER A 70 3.30 11.56 9.88
N ARG A 71 3.34 10.55 10.75
CA ARG A 71 4.09 10.55 12.01
C ARG A 71 4.80 9.22 12.21
N TYR A 72 5.83 9.27 13.00
CA TYR A 72 6.59 8.10 13.43
C TYR A 72 5.70 7.09 14.16
N SER A 73 5.91 5.82 13.89
CA SER A 73 5.21 4.72 14.53
C SER A 73 6.19 3.60 14.88
N THR A 74 5.92 2.90 15.97
CA THR A 74 6.74 1.78 16.42
C THR A 74 5.88 0.53 16.51
N LEU A 75 6.32 -0.57 15.93
CA LEU A 75 5.79 -1.90 16.16
C LEU A 75 6.62 -2.58 17.24
N ILE A 76 5.96 -3.29 18.15
CA ILE A 76 6.64 -4.16 19.11
C ILE A 76 6.21 -5.59 18.80
N THR A 77 7.16 -6.49 18.70
CA THR A 77 6.85 -7.89 18.47
C THR A 77 7.23 -8.74 19.67
N TYR A 78 6.32 -9.63 20.05
CA TYR A 78 6.52 -10.67 21.05
C TYR A 78 6.48 -12.06 20.42
N ALA A 79 6.33 -12.12 19.10
CA ALA A 79 6.32 -13.38 18.36
C ALA A 79 7.71 -14.02 18.34
N LYS A 80 7.76 -15.35 18.43
CA LYS A 80 9.00 -16.12 18.29
C LYS A 80 9.53 -16.12 16.86
N SER A 81 8.62 -16.05 15.90
CA SER A 81 8.97 -15.92 14.49
C SER A 81 8.02 -14.95 13.80
N ILE A 82 8.53 -14.22 12.83
CA ILE A 82 7.73 -13.33 11.98
C ILE A 82 7.95 -13.73 10.53
N HIS A 83 6.87 -13.82 9.79
CA HIS A 83 6.92 -13.94 8.36
C HIS A 83 5.82 -13.06 7.75
N MET A 84 6.24 -11.99 7.10
CA MET A 84 5.35 -11.03 6.43
C MET A 84 5.83 -10.81 5.00
N PHE A 85 4.87 -10.65 4.10
CA PHE A 85 5.09 -10.22 2.73
C PHE A 85 4.31 -8.94 2.50
N GLY A 86 4.92 -7.95 1.86
CA GLY A 86 4.29 -6.65 1.64
C GLY A 86 4.44 -6.13 0.23
N ILE A 87 3.45 -5.32 -0.15
CA ILE A 87 3.43 -4.55 -1.38
C ILE A 87 3.42 -3.10 -0.97
N ARG A 88 4.45 -2.36 -1.34
CA ARG A 88 4.51 -0.91 -1.12
C ARG A 88 4.07 -0.18 -2.38
N PHE A 89 3.14 0.72 -2.20
CA PHE A 89 2.66 1.59 -3.27
C PHE A 89 3.25 2.99 -3.13
N LEU A 90 3.59 3.57 -4.26
CA LEU A 90 3.93 4.99 -4.34
C LEU A 90 2.74 5.84 -3.85
N PRO A 91 2.97 7.09 -3.43
CA PRO A 91 1.89 8.01 -3.06
C PRO A 91 0.79 8.01 -4.12
N CYS A 92 -0.46 7.87 -3.69
CA CYS A 92 -1.65 7.71 -4.54
C CYS A 92 -1.68 6.47 -5.46
N GLY A 93 -0.67 5.61 -5.44
CA GLY A 93 -0.61 4.41 -6.29
C GLY A 93 -1.73 3.42 -5.99
N LEU A 94 -2.09 3.26 -4.72
CA LEU A 94 -3.12 2.35 -4.27
C LEU A 94 -4.52 2.68 -4.79
N PHE A 95 -4.82 3.97 -5.01
CA PHE A 95 -6.15 4.41 -5.48
C PHE A 95 -6.60 3.73 -6.79
N ARG A 96 -5.66 3.21 -7.57
CA ARG A 96 -5.95 2.42 -8.78
C ARG A 96 -6.58 1.06 -8.49
N PHE A 97 -6.28 0.51 -7.34
CA PHE A 97 -6.67 -0.85 -6.98
C PHE A 97 -7.83 -0.86 -5.99
N MET A 98 -7.98 0.21 -5.22
CA MET A 98 -9.02 0.35 -4.19
C MET A 98 -9.61 1.76 -4.25
N GLN A 99 -10.93 1.86 -4.16
CA GLN A 99 -11.65 3.13 -4.07
C GLN A 99 -11.93 3.48 -2.60
N LEU A 100 -10.87 3.61 -1.81
CA LEU A 100 -10.97 4.07 -0.44
C LEU A 100 -10.53 5.53 -0.34
N PRO A 101 -11.20 6.35 0.46
CA PRO A 101 -10.74 7.71 0.74
C PRO A 101 -9.45 7.64 1.54
N LEU A 102 -8.31 7.92 0.88
CA LEU A 102 -6.98 7.82 1.49
C LEU A 102 -6.81 8.77 2.69
N GLU A 103 -7.58 9.86 2.73
CA GLU A 103 -7.61 10.80 3.86
C GLU A 103 -8.08 10.10 5.15
N GLU A 104 -9.09 9.24 5.06
CA GLU A 104 -9.61 8.48 6.21
C GLU A 104 -8.63 7.38 6.67
N LEU A 105 -7.74 6.96 5.79
CA LEU A 105 -6.75 5.92 6.05
C LEU A 105 -5.42 6.48 6.59
N GLY A 106 -5.27 7.79 6.65
CA GLY A 106 -4.06 8.44 7.14
C GLY A 106 -3.73 8.02 8.58
N ASN A 107 -2.50 7.51 8.80
CA ASN A 107 -2.03 6.97 10.08
C ASN A 107 -2.85 5.77 10.62
N GLN A 108 -3.61 5.11 9.76
CA GLN A 108 -4.42 3.96 10.13
C GLN A 108 -3.78 2.64 9.66
N ARG A 109 -4.03 1.61 10.44
CA ARG A 109 -3.82 0.21 10.06
C ARG A 109 -5.13 -0.50 10.22
N ILE A 110 -5.63 -1.08 9.14
CA ILE A 110 -6.92 -1.76 9.14
C ILE A 110 -6.77 -3.19 8.60
N SER A 111 -7.57 -4.10 9.13
CA SER A 111 -7.73 -5.42 8.54
C SER A 111 -8.49 -5.31 7.23
N THR A 112 -8.03 -5.98 6.18
CA THR A 112 -8.72 -5.98 4.89
C THR A 112 -10.03 -6.78 4.92
N PHE A 113 -10.23 -7.62 5.93
CA PHE A 113 -11.49 -8.29 6.19
C PHE A 113 -12.66 -7.30 6.32
N GLU A 114 -12.39 -6.15 6.92
CA GLU A 114 -13.39 -5.09 7.12
C GLU A 114 -13.59 -4.21 5.89
N SER A 115 -12.59 -4.12 5.02
CA SER A 115 -12.61 -3.19 3.88
C SER A 115 -13.28 -3.75 2.62
N GLY A 116 -13.41 -5.07 2.51
CA GLY A 116 -13.87 -5.76 1.30
C GLY A 116 -13.07 -5.34 0.06
N GLY A 117 -12.48 -6.25 -0.68
CA GLY A 117 -11.71 -5.86 -1.85
C GLY A 117 -10.91 -7.01 -2.47
N ILE A 118 -10.06 -6.67 -3.42
CA ILE A 118 -9.19 -7.64 -4.09
C ILE A 118 -8.13 -8.23 -3.16
N PHE A 119 -7.70 -7.46 -2.16
CA PHE A 119 -6.75 -7.91 -1.15
C PHE A 119 -7.53 -8.46 0.04
N ASN A 120 -7.47 -9.76 0.23
CA ASN A 120 -8.23 -10.46 1.25
C ASN A 120 -7.41 -11.62 1.83
N ASP A 121 -7.96 -12.25 2.85
CA ASP A 121 -7.28 -13.35 3.55
C ASP A 121 -7.05 -14.58 2.66
N SER A 122 -7.92 -14.85 1.69
CA SER A 122 -7.71 -15.93 0.71
C SER A 122 -6.45 -15.70 -0.12
N LEU A 123 -6.10 -14.45 -0.40
CA LEU A 123 -4.84 -14.13 -1.05
C LEU A 123 -3.65 -14.37 -0.12
N ALA A 124 -3.78 -14.07 1.19
CA ALA A 124 -2.76 -14.38 2.19
C ALA A 124 -2.49 -15.89 2.27
N GLU A 125 -3.54 -16.72 2.29
CA GLU A 125 -3.42 -18.18 2.29
C GLU A 125 -2.67 -18.67 1.04
N ARG A 126 -3.04 -18.20 -0.14
CA ARG A 126 -2.37 -18.57 -1.41
C ARG A 126 -0.91 -18.13 -1.45
N LEU A 127 -0.57 -16.99 -0.85
CA LEU A 127 0.82 -16.53 -0.72
C LEU A 127 1.64 -17.43 0.20
N CYS A 128 1.03 -17.98 1.26
CA CYS A 128 1.69 -18.94 2.15
C CYS A 128 2.10 -20.22 1.43
N GLU A 129 1.32 -20.66 0.45
CA GLU A 129 1.63 -21.85 -0.35
C GLU A 129 2.84 -21.66 -1.27
N GLN A 130 3.25 -20.41 -1.52
CA GLN A 130 4.37 -20.12 -2.39
C GLN A 130 5.70 -20.10 -1.60
N PRO A 131 6.61 -21.04 -1.85
CA PRO A 131 7.87 -21.13 -1.09
C PRO A 131 8.86 -20.02 -1.44
N TYR A 132 8.83 -19.52 -2.66
CA TYR A 132 9.78 -18.52 -3.17
C TYR A 132 9.14 -17.15 -3.32
N ILE A 133 9.90 -16.11 -3.02
CA ILE A 133 9.42 -14.72 -3.14
C ILE A 133 9.01 -14.37 -4.59
N GLN A 134 9.69 -14.92 -5.58
CA GLN A 134 9.36 -14.70 -7.00
C GLN A 134 7.97 -15.22 -7.36
N ASP A 135 7.55 -16.35 -6.79
CA ASP A 135 6.24 -16.92 -7.04
C ASP A 135 5.14 -16.12 -6.33
N LYS A 136 5.43 -15.62 -5.12
CA LYS A 136 4.57 -14.65 -4.42
C LYS A 136 4.36 -13.39 -5.26
N ILE A 137 5.45 -12.84 -5.82
CA ILE A 137 5.40 -11.65 -6.68
C ILE A 137 4.54 -11.92 -7.91
N ARG A 138 4.76 -13.02 -8.64
CA ARG A 138 3.96 -13.38 -9.83
C ARG A 138 2.47 -13.51 -9.49
N LEU A 139 2.16 -14.13 -8.35
CA LEU A 139 0.78 -14.26 -7.89
C LEU A 139 0.14 -12.89 -7.67
N ILE A 140 0.82 -11.99 -6.96
CA ILE A 140 0.35 -10.63 -6.70
C ILE A 140 0.20 -9.83 -8.00
N GLU A 141 1.17 -9.90 -8.90
CA GLU A 141 1.13 -9.18 -10.18
C GLU A 141 -0.07 -9.58 -11.04
N SER A 142 -0.44 -10.87 -11.02
CA SER A 142 -1.64 -11.32 -11.70
C SER A 142 -2.91 -10.68 -11.13
N PHE A 143 -3.01 -10.56 -9.80
CA PHE A 143 -4.11 -9.90 -9.12
C PHE A 143 -4.16 -8.40 -9.39
N LEU A 144 -3.02 -7.72 -9.29
CA LEU A 144 -2.93 -6.29 -9.56
C LEU A 144 -3.30 -5.96 -11.01
N THR A 145 -2.83 -6.78 -11.95
CA THR A 145 -3.16 -6.62 -13.38
C THR A 145 -4.66 -6.78 -13.63
N GLN A 146 -5.28 -7.80 -13.04
CA GLN A 146 -6.71 -8.02 -13.14
C GLN A 146 -7.52 -6.87 -12.53
N ALA A 147 -7.08 -6.35 -11.37
CA ALA A 147 -7.71 -5.23 -10.71
C ALA A 147 -7.63 -3.94 -11.53
N LEU A 148 -6.51 -3.68 -12.21
CA LEU A 148 -6.37 -2.56 -13.14
C LEU A 148 -7.36 -2.63 -14.30
N CYS A 149 -7.60 -3.80 -14.83
CA CYS A 149 -8.55 -3.99 -15.94
C CYS A 149 -9.99 -3.70 -15.52
N THR A 150 -10.34 -3.94 -14.26
CA THR A 150 -11.70 -3.73 -13.74
C THR A 150 -11.95 -2.30 -13.26
N ASN A 151 -10.93 -1.59 -12.81
CA ASN A 151 -11.02 -0.27 -12.16
C ASN A 151 -10.52 0.89 -13.04
N ASN A 152 -11.22 1.20 -14.12
CA ASN A 152 -10.78 2.18 -15.13
C ASN A 152 -11.02 3.66 -14.77
N LYS A 153 -11.35 4.02 -13.52
CA LYS A 153 -11.76 5.39 -13.14
C LYS A 153 -10.66 6.21 -12.47
N ILE A 154 -9.56 6.49 -13.15
CA ILE A 154 -8.70 7.59 -12.68
C ILE A 154 -8.98 8.84 -13.50
N GLU A 155 -9.19 9.93 -12.80
CA GLU A 155 -9.15 11.24 -13.41
C GLU A 155 -7.73 11.55 -13.88
N LYS A 156 -7.55 11.61 -15.18
CA LYS A 156 -6.24 11.88 -15.82
C LYS A 156 -5.54 13.10 -15.24
N GLN A 157 -6.30 14.11 -14.86
CA GLN A 157 -5.79 15.36 -14.27
C GLN A 157 -5.10 15.12 -12.92
N ILE A 158 -5.70 14.30 -12.05
CA ILE A 158 -5.12 13.97 -10.73
C ILE A 158 -3.91 13.08 -10.89
N SER A 159 -3.97 12.06 -11.77
CA SER A 159 -2.80 11.23 -12.07
C SER A 159 -1.61 12.07 -12.55
N TYR A 160 -1.84 13.00 -13.48
CA TYR A 160 -0.82 13.90 -13.98
C TYR A 160 -0.25 14.81 -12.88
N ALA A 161 -1.12 15.34 -12.01
CA ALA A 161 -0.68 16.16 -10.88
C ALA A 161 0.24 15.38 -9.93
N VAL A 162 -0.10 14.12 -9.62
CA VAL A 162 0.74 13.24 -8.78
C VAL A 162 2.09 12.99 -9.45
N ASP A 163 2.10 12.72 -10.76
CA ASP A 163 3.34 12.51 -11.50
C ASP A 163 4.23 13.79 -11.47
N CYS A 164 3.63 14.98 -11.61
CA CYS A 164 4.34 16.25 -11.49
C CYS A 164 4.94 16.47 -10.09
N ILE A 165 4.18 16.16 -9.03
CA ILE A 165 4.65 16.25 -7.65
C ILE A 165 5.84 15.31 -7.42
N ASN A 166 5.74 14.06 -7.87
CA ASN A 166 6.80 13.08 -7.71
C ASN A 166 8.07 13.47 -8.47
N LEU A 167 7.94 13.91 -9.73
CA LEU A 167 9.06 14.38 -10.55
C LEU A 167 9.76 15.60 -9.96
N SER A 168 8.99 16.53 -9.39
CA SER A 168 9.52 17.73 -8.74
C SER A 168 9.98 17.49 -7.30
N LYS A 169 9.87 16.26 -6.78
CA LYS A 169 10.14 15.90 -5.38
C LYS A 169 9.38 16.80 -4.39
N GLY A 170 8.13 17.15 -4.72
CA GLY A 170 7.29 18.00 -3.91
C GLY A 170 7.63 19.50 -3.95
N GLN A 171 8.56 19.93 -4.79
CA GLN A 171 8.98 21.33 -4.85
C GLN A 171 8.13 22.21 -5.77
N LEU A 172 7.18 21.62 -6.49
CA LEU A 172 6.30 22.36 -7.39
C LEU A 172 5.25 23.15 -6.59
N PRO A 173 5.13 24.49 -6.78
CA PRO A 173 4.10 25.26 -6.11
C PRO A 173 2.69 24.81 -6.54
N ILE A 174 1.76 24.75 -5.60
CA ILE A 174 0.36 24.34 -5.85
C ILE A 174 -0.27 25.17 -6.98
N ARG A 175 0.03 26.46 -7.04
CA ARG A 175 -0.47 27.34 -8.09
C ARG A 175 -0.09 26.86 -9.49
N SER A 176 1.19 26.52 -9.70
CA SER A 176 1.67 25.99 -10.98
C SER A 176 1.05 24.63 -11.31
N LEU A 177 0.85 23.82 -10.29
CA LEU A 177 0.21 22.51 -10.44
C LEU A 177 -1.24 22.65 -10.91
N VAL A 178 -2.00 23.55 -10.29
CA VAL A 178 -3.41 23.82 -10.60
C VAL A 178 -3.56 24.40 -12.02
N GLU A 179 -2.65 25.31 -12.43
CA GLU A 179 -2.60 25.85 -13.78
C GLU A 179 -2.36 24.74 -14.83
N ASN A 180 -1.43 23.82 -14.56
CA ASN A 180 -1.11 22.71 -15.45
C ASN A 180 -2.26 21.72 -15.64
N VAL A 181 -3.11 21.52 -14.63
CA VAL A 181 -4.26 20.58 -14.69
C VAL A 181 -5.56 21.25 -15.12
N CYS A 182 -5.54 22.55 -15.39
CA CYS A 182 -6.72 23.33 -15.81
C CYS A 182 -7.91 23.22 -14.83
N LEU A 183 -7.63 23.21 -13.53
CA LEU A 183 -8.63 23.22 -12.46
C LEU A 183 -8.51 24.49 -11.62
N CYS A 184 -9.58 24.92 -10.97
CA CYS A 184 -9.43 25.90 -9.91
C CYS A 184 -8.91 25.21 -8.63
N GLN A 185 -8.18 25.93 -7.79
CA GLN A 185 -7.52 25.38 -6.61
C GLN A 185 -8.49 24.60 -5.70
N ARG A 186 -9.66 25.16 -5.40
CA ARG A 186 -10.68 24.50 -4.57
C ARG A 186 -11.16 23.18 -5.16
N HIS A 187 -11.31 23.11 -6.48
CA HIS A 187 -11.73 21.89 -7.18
C HIS A 187 -10.62 20.84 -7.16
N PHE A 188 -9.37 21.28 -7.38
CA PHE A 188 -8.20 20.42 -7.30
C PHE A 188 -8.06 19.82 -5.90
N GLU A 189 -8.08 20.64 -4.85
CA GLU A 189 -7.96 20.16 -3.46
C GLU A 189 -9.06 19.18 -3.08
N ARG A 190 -10.30 19.41 -3.54
CA ARG A 190 -11.41 18.47 -3.30
C ARG A 190 -11.23 17.13 -4.01
N LYS A 191 -10.60 17.11 -5.20
CA LYS A 191 -10.35 15.88 -5.97
C LYS A 191 -9.09 15.16 -5.52
N PHE A 192 -8.19 15.89 -4.89
CA PHE A 192 -6.92 15.36 -4.42
C PHE A 192 -7.02 14.70 -3.03
N LYS A 193 -8.06 15.02 -2.28
CA LYS A 193 -8.43 14.36 -1.02
C LYS A 193 -9.03 12.98 -1.26
#